data_95fe2c50ef9593b7724030f96e996dc1
#
_entry.id   95fe2c50ef9593b7724030f96e996dc1
#
_cell.length_a   1.000
_cell.length_b   1.000
_cell.length_c   1.000
_cell.angle_alpha   90.00
_cell.angle_beta   90.00
_cell.angle_gamma   90.00
#
_symmetry.space_group_name_H-M   'P 1'
#
loop_
_entity.id
_entity.type
_entity.pdbx_description
1 polymer ?
#
loop_
_entity_poly.entity_id
_entity_poly.type
_entity_poly.pdbx_seq_one_letter_code
_entity_poly.pdbx_strand_id
1 'polypeptide(L)'
;MFRNKLIFTTAVCATLVTLSAEDKPVSYYNDVVPVLKRSCNGCHHPGKLKGDLDLTTHAAFKKGGKHGSAFKEGDPKSSNIIEEIAGKDPSMPKEGDPLSQAEVAMFERWIAEGAKDDTPADKRNPFKIAEPPIYTSPAVISTLAYSPDGELLAISGYHETLLFKSDGSELVARLLGDSPRIESVAFSKDGKLLAVSGGAPALMGEVQIWDVQKRTLIRAMQLSSDSIYGVSFSPEGDRIACGGADKSVRLLSVTDGKELFKFDNHSDWVFGTTFSVDGKRVLSGSRDRAMKLINASNAQLIDDINKLLENVICIARHPKEDVIAYGGDMGGVRTYKMQENQGRTAANNDVNLVREYERQPAAVHAICYSPDGSLLAVAGAANEIPVYKTADGTRAGTCKGFTGAIFSLTPHPTKPLLAAGGFDGKVHQYILPTGDETNSFVPFPIKNKAVATR
;
A
#
# COMPACT_ATOMS: atom_id res chain seq x y z
N MET A 1 -11.02 28.71 98.03
CA MET A 1 -11.01 29.52 96.82
C MET A 1 -10.61 28.66 95.63
N PHE A 2 -11.57 28.04 94.88
CA PHE A 2 -11.28 27.21 93.75
C PHE A 2 -11.99 27.83 92.54
N ARG A 3 -11.24 28.20 91.55
CA ARG A 3 -11.71 28.75 90.27
C ARG A 3 -11.81 27.63 89.19
N ASN A 4 -13.00 27.23 88.87
CA ASN A 4 -13.27 26.33 87.73
C ASN A 4 -13.05 27.09 86.41
N LYS A 5 -12.15 26.55 85.55
CA LYS A 5 -12.02 26.95 84.17
C LYS A 5 -12.87 26.01 83.27
N LEU A 6 -13.87 26.54 82.63
CA LEU A 6 -14.65 25.87 81.57
C LEU A 6 -13.84 25.89 80.31
N ILE A 7 -13.57 24.71 79.73
CA ILE A 7 -12.94 24.56 78.40
C ILE A 7 -14.05 24.31 77.41
N PHE A 8 -14.26 25.27 76.50
CA PHE A 8 -15.13 25.08 75.31
C PHE A 8 -14.33 24.38 74.24
N THR A 9 -14.73 23.13 73.86
CA THR A 9 -14.23 22.41 72.70
C THR A 9 -15.09 22.73 71.51
N THR A 10 -14.59 23.52 70.58
CA THR A 10 -15.22 23.75 69.26
C THR A 10 -14.93 22.56 68.34
N ALA A 11 -15.96 21.78 68.05
CA ALA A 11 -15.85 20.72 67.04
C ALA A 11 -15.92 21.39 65.64
N VAL A 12 -14.79 21.32 64.91
CA VAL A 12 -14.72 21.68 63.49
C VAL A 12 -15.22 20.47 62.66
N CYS A 13 -16.43 20.59 62.14
CA CYS A 13 -16.98 19.62 61.19
C CYS A 13 -16.29 19.84 59.82
N ALA A 14 -15.29 19.03 59.49
CA ALA A 14 -14.67 19.01 58.18
C ALA A 14 -15.62 18.27 57.21
N THR A 15 -16.38 19.00 56.42
CA THR A 15 -17.09 18.45 55.27
C THR A 15 -16.06 18.03 54.22
N LEU A 16 -15.83 16.73 54.10
CA LEU A 16 -15.14 16.11 52.96
C LEU A 16 -16.07 16.34 51.73
N VAL A 17 -15.70 17.29 50.86
CA VAL A 17 -16.22 17.38 49.52
C VAL A 17 -15.58 16.26 48.76
N THR A 18 -16.28 15.15 48.58
CA THR A 18 -15.92 14.12 47.57
C THR A 18 -16.13 14.75 46.21
N LEU A 19 -15.02 15.17 45.60
CA LEU A 19 -15.07 15.47 44.15
C LEU A 19 -15.44 14.16 43.46
N SER A 20 -16.65 14.10 42.92
CA SER A 20 -17.11 13.00 42.11
C SER A 20 -16.33 13.02 40.80
N ALA A 21 -15.95 11.84 40.32
CA ALA A 21 -15.27 11.64 39.05
C ALA A 21 -16.16 12.04 37.82
N GLU A 22 -17.30 12.69 38.05
CA GLU A 22 -18.32 13.02 37.04
C GLU A 22 -18.09 14.33 36.28
N ASP A 23 -17.10 15.13 36.64
CA ASP A 23 -17.03 16.52 36.09
C ASP A 23 -16.17 16.67 34.81
N LYS A 24 -15.52 15.62 34.32
CA LYS A 24 -14.76 15.71 33.05
C LYS A 24 -15.65 15.32 31.87
N PRO A 25 -15.66 16.13 30.77
CA PRO A 25 -16.31 15.72 29.53
C PRO A 25 -15.80 14.38 29.04
N VAL A 26 -16.67 13.58 28.41
CA VAL A 26 -16.27 12.30 27.83
C VAL A 26 -15.39 12.54 26.60
N SER A 27 -14.21 11.94 26.59
CA SER A 27 -13.25 12.02 25.51
C SER A 27 -13.59 11.01 24.42
N TYR A 28 -13.74 11.46 23.18
CA TYR A 28 -13.86 10.54 22.05
C TYR A 28 -12.62 9.64 21.96
N TYR A 29 -11.44 10.24 22.01
CA TYR A 29 -10.17 9.51 21.81
C TYR A 29 -9.85 8.55 22.95
N ASN A 30 -10.04 8.98 24.21
CA ASN A 30 -9.62 8.19 25.38
C ASN A 30 -10.70 7.23 25.89
N ASP A 31 -12.00 7.55 25.69
CA ASP A 31 -13.09 6.79 26.27
C ASP A 31 -13.90 6.03 25.20
N VAL A 32 -14.30 6.70 24.09
CA VAL A 32 -15.16 6.10 23.06
C VAL A 32 -14.35 5.17 22.12
N VAL A 33 -13.21 5.63 21.59
CA VAL A 33 -12.40 4.88 20.64
C VAL A 33 -11.95 3.50 21.16
N PRO A 34 -11.54 3.33 22.42
CA PRO A 34 -11.18 2.00 22.96
C PRO A 34 -12.34 1.00 22.90
N VAL A 35 -13.57 1.44 23.17
CA VAL A 35 -14.76 0.57 23.10
C VAL A 35 -15.08 0.23 21.65
N LEU A 36 -15.05 1.20 20.73
CA LEU A 36 -15.23 0.95 19.29
C LEU A 36 -14.20 -0.07 18.75
N LYS A 37 -12.94 0.11 19.10
CA LYS A 37 -11.86 -0.81 18.68
C LYS A 37 -12.06 -2.23 19.17
N ARG A 38 -12.44 -2.39 20.43
CA ARG A 38 -12.64 -3.69 21.05
C ARG A 38 -13.87 -4.43 20.52
N SER A 39 -15.00 -3.72 20.38
CA SER A 39 -16.32 -4.35 20.22
C SER A 39 -16.96 -4.15 18.84
N CYS A 40 -16.50 -3.17 18.03
CA CYS A 40 -17.19 -2.76 16.81
C CYS A 40 -16.33 -2.84 15.55
N ASN A 41 -15.05 -2.41 15.62
CA ASN A 41 -14.20 -2.27 14.45
C ASN A 41 -13.87 -3.59 13.75
N GLY A 42 -14.05 -4.74 14.38
CA GLY A 42 -13.92 -6.05 13.72
C GLY A 42 -14.89 -6.30 12.56
N CYS A 43 -16.01 -5.54 12.51
CA CYS A 43 -17.03 -5.63 11.47
C CYS A 43 -17.32 -4.29 10.76
N HIS A 44 -16.93 -3.16 11.35
CA HIS A 44 -17.24 -1.81 10.88
C HIS A 44 -15.95 -1.02 10.61
N HIS A 45 -15.21 -1.44 9.59
CA HIS A 45 -13.98 -0.79 9.13
C HIS A 45 -13.92 -0.81 7.59
N PRO A 46 -13.10 0.01 6.92
CA PRO A 46 -13.06 0.13 5.46
C PRO A 46 -12.92 -1.18 4.68
N GLY A 47 -12.28 -2.21 5.25
CA GLY A 47 -12.17 -3.56 4.66
C GLY A 47 -13.36 -4.48 4.90
N LYS A 48 -14.31 -4.10 5.80
CA LYS A 48 -15.51 -4.89 6.13
C LYS A 48 -16.62 -3.94 6.59
N LEU A 49 -17.25 -3.26 5.64
CA LEU A 49 -18.31 -2.27 5.89
C LEU A 49 -19.67 -2.93 6.10
N LYS A 50 -19.86 -3.65 7.21
CA LYS A 50 -21.20 -4.16 7.53
C LYS A 50 -22.16 -3.00 7.78
N GLY A 51 -23.28 -2.98 7.04
CA GLY A 51 -24.24 -1.88 7.07
C GLY A 51 -23.71 -0.56 6.48
N ASP A 52 -22.67 -0.62 5.62
CA ASP A 52 -21.98 0.53 5.04
C ASP A 52 -21.40 1.51 6.08
N LEU A 53 -21.19 1.00 7.32
CA LEU A 53 -20.75 1.79 8.47
C LEU A 53 -19.26 1.58 8.74
N ASP A 54 -18.52 2.69 8.80
CA ASP A 54 -17.13 2.74 9.23
C ASP A 54 -17.03 3.45 10.58
N LEU A 55 -16.46 2.79 11.59
CA LEU A 55 -16.31 3.29 12.95
C LEU A 55 -14.85 3.58 13.30
N THR A 56 -13.94 3.58 12.30
CA THR A 56 -12.50 3.75 12.53
C THR A 56 -12.08 5.20 12.76
N THR A 57 -12.85 6.16 12.27
CA THR A 57 -12.62 7.60 12.46
C THR A 57 -13.90 8.31 12.90
N HIS A 58 -13.75 9.43 13.64
CA HIS A 58 -14.91 10.24 14.05
C HIS A 58 -15.73 10.72 12.85
N ALA A 59 -15.08 11.17 11.78
CA ALA A 59 -15.76 11.67 10.59
C ALA A 59 -16.59 10.57 9.89
N ALA A 60 -16.04 9.36 9.77
CA ALA A 60 -16.75 8.22 9.20
C ALA A 60 -17.90 7.76 10.12
N PHE A 61 -17.66 7.71 11.42
CA PHE A 61 -18.69 7.41 12.42
C PHE A 61 -19.85 8.42 12.35
N LYS A 62 -19.56 9.72 12.28
CA LYS A 62 -20.58 10.77 12.12
C LYS A 62 -21.33 10.64 10.80
N LYS A 63 -20.66 10.34 9.69
CA LYS A 63 -21.29 10.08 8.39
C LYS A 63 -22.34 8.97 8.49
N GLY A 64 -22.04 7.93 9.28
CA GLY A 64 -22.91 6.76 9.45
C GLY A 64 -22.88 5.81 8.26
N GLY A 65 -23.89 4.95 8.17
CA GLY A 65 -23.99 3.90 7.17
C GLY A 65 -25.33 3.85 6.45
N LYS A 66 -25.77 2.64 6.11
CA LYS A 66 -27.02 2.39 5.36
C LYS A 66 -28.28 3.00 6.00
N HIS A 67 -28.28 3.17 7.32
CA HIS A 67 -29.41 3.73 8.07
C HIS A 67 -29.26 5.24 8.39
N GLY A 68 -28.30 5.92 7.72
CA GLY A 68 -28.01 7.33 7.94
C GLY A 68 -26.94 7.57 8.99
N SER A 69 -26.89 8.77 9.56
CA SER A 69 -25.90 9.15 10.58
C SER A 69 -25.99 8.22 11.81
N ALA A 70 -24.82 7.80 12.32
CA ALA A 70 -24.76 6.89 13.45
C ALA A 70 -25.17 7.58 14.76
N PHE A 71 -25.00 8.90 14.87
CA PHE A 71 -25.42 9.68 16.04
C PHE A 71 -25.85 11.09 15.63
N LYS A 72 -26.65 11.71 16.48
CA LYS A 72 -27.10 13.11 16.38
C LYS A 72 -26.54 13.87 17.54
N GLU A 73 -25.68 14.84 17.28
CA GLU A 73 -25.02 15.67 18.29
C GLU A 73 -26.04 16.30 19.22
N GLY A 74 -25.87 16.15 20.54
CA GLY A 74 -26.76 16.65 21.58
C GLY A 74 -28.04 15.83 21.81
N ASP A 75 -28.29 14.77 20.99
CA ASP A 75 -29.53 14.00 21.07
C ASP A 75 -29.26 12.49 21.08
N PRO A 76 -28.88 11.91 22.22
CA PRO A 76 -28.63 10.47 22.34
C PRO A 76 -29.88 9.62 21.98
N LYS A 77 -31.07 10.08 22.32
CA LYS A 77 -32.30 9.30 22.11
C LYS A 77 -32.67 9.12 20.64
N SER A 78 -32.23 10.02 19.77
CA SER A 78 -32.43 9.94 18.32
C SER A 78 -31.17 9.48 17.59
N SER A 79 -30.23 8.83 18.28
CA SER A 79 -28.96 8.38 17.74
C SER A 79 -28.99 6.89 17.48
N ASN A 80 -28.81 6.46 16.21
CA ASN A 80 -28.87 5.07 15.79
C ASN A 80 -27.91 4.17 16.59
N ILE A 81 -26.71 4.65 16.93
CA ILE A 81 -25.75 3.87 17.72
C ILE A 81 -26.35 3.46 19.08
N ILE A 82 -27.07 4.37 19.74
CA ILE A 82 -27.67 4.08 21.06
C ILE A 82 -28.80 3.05 20.91
N GLU A 83 -29.62 3.16 19.87
CA GLU A 83 -30.68 2.17 19.59
C GLU A 83 -30.10 0.76 19.42
N GLU A 84 -28.95 0.64 18.77
CA GLU A 84 -28.30 -0.63 18.47
C GLU A 84 -27.56 -1.27 19.66
N ILE A 85 -26.98 -0.46 20.57
CA ILE A 85 -26.15 -0.95 21.70
C ILE A 85 -26.85 -0.96 23.05
N ALA A 86 -28.02 -0.29 23.19
CA ALA A 86 -28.72 -0.15 24.45
C ALA A 86 -29.87 -1.15 24.60
N GLY A 87 -30.37 -1.31 25.84
CA GLY A 87 -31.53 -2.15 26.14
C GLY A 87 -31.18 -3.50 26.75
N LYS A 88 -32.21 -4.34 26.91
CA LYS A 88 -32.08 -5.67 27.53
C LYS A 88 -31.51 -6.70 26.56
N ASP A 89 -31.75 -6.50 25.26
CA ASP A 89 -31.32 -7.40 24.17
C ASP A 89 -30.84 -6.53 23.00
N PRO A 90 -29.64 -5.95 23.10
CA PRO A 90 -29.11 -5.06 22.07
C PRO A 90 -28.79 -5.83 20.79
N SER A 91 -29.01 -5.20 19.64
CA SER A 91 -28.73 -5.79 18.33
C SER A 91 -27.23 -5.83 18.01
N MET A 92 -26.40 -5.01 18.68
CA MET A 92 -24.96 -4.90 18.54
C MET A 92 -24.22 -4.92 19.90
N PRO A 93 -23.00 -5.50 19.96
CA PRO A 93 -22.32 -6.24 18.89
C PRO A 93 -22.99 -7.59 18.60
N LYS A 94 -22.97 -8.04 17.32
CA LYS A 94 -23.52 -9.37 16.95
C LYS A 94 -22.66 -10.53 17.40
N GLU A 95 -21.39 -10.29 17.64
CA GLU A 95 -20.41 -11.28 18.10
C GLU A 95 -19.75 -10.74 19.37
N GLY A 96 -19.64 -11.56 20.41
CA GLY A 96 -19.10 -11.19 21.71
C GLY A 96 -20.16 -10.71 22.71
N ASP A 97 -19.69 -10.22 23.86
CA ASP A 97 -20.58 -9.75 24.94
C ASP A 97 -21.17 -8.36 24.61
N PRO A 98 -22.42 -8.11 25.01
CA PRO A 98 -23.01 -6.76 24.95
C PRO A 98 -22.16 -5.72 25.71
N LEU A 99 -22.28 -4.44 25.32
CA LEU A 99 -21.67 -3.38 26.07
C LEU A 99 -22.27 -3.29 27.48
N SER A 100 -21.42 -3.01 28.45
CA SER A 100 -21.88 -2.74 29.83
C SER A 100 -22.76 -1.49 29.90
N GLN A 101 -23.62 -1.42 30.89
CA GLN A 101 -24.46 -0.23 31.11
C GLN A 101 -23.62 1.05 31.29
N ALA A 102 -22.44 0.94 31.89
CA ALA A 102 -21.52 2.08 32.03
C ALA A 102 -20.98 2.55 30.68
N GLU A 103 -20.70 1.64 29.76
CA GLU A 103 -20.24 1.98 28.41
C GLU A 103 -21.36 2.58 27.57
N VAL A 104 -22.57 2.05 27.64
CA VAL A 104 -23.73 2.67 26.99
C VAL A 104 -23.99 4.08 27.52
N ALA A 105 -23.98 4.27 28.85
CA ALA A 105 -24.13 5.58 29.48
C ALA A 105 -23.00 6.55 29.08
N MET A 106 -21.77 6.06 28.89
CA MET A 106 -20.65 6.85 28.40
C MET A 106 -20.92 7.34 26.96
N PHE A 107 -21.43 6.49 26.05
CA PHE A 107 -21.82 6.90 24.69
C PHE A 107 -22.94 7.93 24.72
N GLU A 108 -23.99 7.71 25.54
CA GLU A 108 -25.10 8.65 25.69
C GLU A 108 -24.62 10.04 26.17
N ARG A 109 -23.74 10.05 27.18
CA ARG A 109 -23.14 11.26 27.72
C ARG A 109 -22.29 11.99 26.69
N TRP A 110 -21.39 11.25 25.97
CA TRP A 110 -20.59 11.83 24.91
C TRP A 110 -21.43 12.51 23.84
N ILE A 111 -22.51 11.84 23.39
CA ILE A 111 -23.44 12.40 22.40
C ILE A 111 -24.14 13.62 22.95
N ALA A 112 -24.63 13.57 24.21
CA ALA A 112 -25.32 14.71 24.87
C ALA A 112 -24.39 15.92 25.02
N GLU A 113 -23.10 15.71 25.26
CA GLU A 113 -22.06 16.74 25.33
C GLU A 113 -21.63 17.29 23.95
N GLY A 114 -22.30 16.86 22.86
CA GLY A 114 -22.11 17.34 21.49
C GLY A 114 -21.19 16.46 20.65
N ALA A 115 -20.90 15.22 21.07
CA ALA A 115 -20.15 14.21 20.32
C ALA A 115 -18.83 14.73 19.71
N LYS A 116 -18.06 15.50 20.48
CA LYS A 116 -16.85 16.18 20.00
C LYS A 116 -15.73 15.20 19.72
N ASP A 117 -14.99 15.48 18.63
CA ASP A 117 -13.73 14.81 18.29
C ASP A 117 -12.56 15.54 18.97
N ASP A 118 -12.04 14.98 20.04
CA ASP A 118 -10.85 15.45 20.76
C ASP A 118 -9.59 14.64 20.42
N THR A 119 -9.63 13.86 19.33
CA THR A 119 -8.46 13.12 18.86
C THR A 119 -7.27 14.05 18.65
N PRO A 120 -6.13 13.85 19.32
CA PRO A 120 -4.94 14.67 19.11
C PRO A 120 -4.53 14.70 17.64
N ALA A 121 -4.04 15.84 17.16
CA ALA A 121 -3.71 16.06 15.76
C ALA A 121 -2.69 15.03 15.24
N ASP A 122 -1.72 14.63 16.07
CA ASP A 122 -0.71 13.60 15.79
C ASP A 122 -1.28 12.17 15.79
N LYS A 123 -2.51 11.96 16.30
CA LYS A 123 -3.21 10.67 16.34
C LYS A 123 -4.31 10.53 15.28
N ARG A 124 -4.68 11.61 14.58
CA ARG A 124 -5.70 11.59 13.52
C ARG A 124 -5.21 10.84 12.29
N ASN A 125 -3.94 10.95 11.97
CA ASN A 125 -3.28 10.14 10.96
C ASN A 125 -1.98 9.57 11.57
N PRO A 126 -1.99 8.33 12.09
CA PRO A 126 -0.82 7.73 12.74
C PRO A 126 0.34 7.46 11.77
N PHE A 127 0.08 7.57 10.47
CA PHE A 127 1.09 7.37 9.43
C PHE A 127 1.74 8.66 8.97
N LYS A 128 1.15 9.83 9.29
CA LYS A 128 1.71 11.12 8.90
C LYS A 128 3.03 11.38 9.62
N ILE A 129 4.09 11.58 8.83
CA ILE A 129 5.39 12.00 9.35
C ILE A 129 5.67 13.46 8.98
N ALA A 130 6.25 14.20 9.92
CA ALA A 130 6.63 15.62 9.71
C ALA A 130 8.06 15.77 9.20
N GLU A 131 8.93 14.82 9.55
CA GLU A 131 10.36 14.87 9.27
C GLU A 131 10.82 13.60 8.52
N PRO A 132 11.83 13.71 7.68
CA PRO A 132 12.39 12.57 6.99
C PRO A 132 12.90 11.49 7.96
N PRO A 133 12.67 10.20 7.68
CA PRO A 133 13.16 9.10 8.48
C PRO A 133 14.68 9.15 8.69
N ILE A 134 15.12 8.74 9.88
CA ILE A 134 16.55 8.59 10.22
C ILE A 134 16.90 7.11 10.09
N TYR A 135 17.82 6.80 9.18
CA TYR A 135 18.31 5.44 8.99
C TYR A 135 19.57 5.21 9.83
N THR A 136 19.59 4.08 10.55
CA THR A 136 20.76 3.60 11.31
C THR A 136 21.43 2.40 10.63
N SER A 137 20.77 1.85 9.61
CA SER A 137 21.26 0.77 8.75
C SER A 137 20.58 0.89 7.38
N PRO A 138 21.11 0.27 6.32
CA PRO A 138 20.43 0.20 5.03
C PRO A 138 19.05 -0.44 5.18
N ALA A 139 18.03 0.18 4.58
CA ALA A 139 16.68 -0.38 4.53
C ALA A 139 16.53 -1.27 3.30
N VAL A 140 15.59 -2.21 3.35
CA VAL A 140 15.25 -3.04 2.18
C VAL A 140 14.70 -2.16 1.06
N ILE A 141 15.16 -2.37 -0.17
CA ILE A 141 14.65 -1.72 -1.37
C ILE A 141 13.58 -2.64 -1.97
N SER A 142 12.32 -2.25 -1.84
CA SER A 142 11.17 -2.99 -2.38
C SER A 142 10.93 -2.69 -3.86
N THR A 143 11.21 -1.45 -4.29
CA THR A 143 10.97 -1.01 -5.66
C THR A 143 11.93 0.09 -6.07
N LEU A 144 12.25 0.14 -7.36
CA LEU A 144 13.01 1.23 -7.98
C LEU A 144 12.59 1.41 -9.45
N ALA A 145 12.74 2.64 -9.97
CA ALA A 145 12.43 2.95 -11.37
C ALA A 145 13.31 4.10 -11.89
N TYR A 146 13.83 3.96 -13.11
CA TYR A 146 14.43 5.09 -13.83
C TYR A 146 13.36 6.02 -14.40
N SER A 147 13.63 7.32 -14.41
CA SER A 147 12.84 8.27 -15.19
C SER A 147 13.01 8.01 -16.70
N PRO A 148 12.01 8.34 -17.52
CA PRO A 148 12.05 8.05 -18.98
C PRO A 148 13.19 8.72 -19.75
N ASP A 149 13.72 9.86 -19.24
CA ASP A 149 14.91 10.55 -19.76
C ASP A 149 16.22 9.89 -19.31
N GLY A 150 16.18 8.98 -18.32
CA GLY A 150 17.34 8.33 -17.74
C GLY A 150 18.18 9.19 -16.80
N GLU A 151 17.70 10.36 -16.37
CA GLU A 151 18.44 11.26 -15.50
C GLU A 151 18.24 10.97 -14.00
N LEU A 152 17.08 10.41 -13.64
CA LEU A 152 16.72 10.12 -12.25
C LEU A 152 16.49 8.63 -12.01
N LEU A 153 16.73 8.21 -10.76
CA LEU A 153 16.36 6.91 -10.22
C LEU A 153 15.52 7.13 -8.96
N ALA A 154 14.26 6.68 -8.98
CA ALA A 154 13.39 6.64 -7.82
C ALA A 154 13.62 5.33 -7.06
N ILE A 155 13.76 5.40 -5.73
CA ILE A 155 14.09 4.27 -4.85
C ILE A 155 13.17 4.31 -3.64
N SER A 156 12.54 3.19 -3.29
CA SER A 156 11.70 3.10 -2.10
C SER A 156 12.50 3.22 -0.82
N GLY A 157 11.95 3.93 0.15
CA GLY A 157 12.39 4.02 1.53
C GLY A 157 11.23 3.80 2.49
N TYR A 158 11.46 4.07 3.78
CA TYR A 158 10.42 4.04 4.80
C TYR A 158 9.69 5.38 4.84
N HIS A 159 8.39 5.43 4.56
CA HIS A 159 7.57 6.62 4.38
C HIS A 159 8.03 7.59 3.28
N GLU A 160 8.91 7.18 2.41
CA GLU A 160 9.45 8.09 1.39
C GLU A 160 9.87 7.37 0.12
N THR A 161 9.93 8.14 -0.95
CA THR A 161 10.65 7.76 -2.17
C THR A 161 11.86 8.68 -2.32
N LEU A 162 13.04 8.10 -2.45
CA LEU A 162 14.29 8.82 -2.67
C LEU A 162 14.50 9.01 -4.17
N LEU A 163 14.73 10.24 -4.60
CA LEU A 163 15.12 10.55 -5.98
C LEU A 163 16.63 10.79 -6.04
N PHE A 164 17.35 9.96 -6.78
CA PHE A 164 18.78 10.10 -7.04
C PHE A 164 19.02 10.48 -8.49
N LYS A 165 20.20 11.05 -8.77
CA LYS A 165 20.74 10.98 -10.13
C LYS A 165 20.88 9.54 -10.56
N SER A 166 20.70 9.26 -11.84
CA SER A 166 20.64 7.89 -12.35
C SER A 166 21.91 7.06 -12.09
N ASP A 167 23.06 7.73 -11.93
CA ASP A 167 24.36 7.12 -11.58
C ASP A 167 24.57 6.91 -10.07
N GLY A 168 23.61 7.32 -9.23
CA GLY A 168 23.69 7.23 -7.77
C GLY A 168 24.57 8.27 -7.09
N SER A 169 25.12 9.23 -7.84
CA SER A 169 26.11 10.20 -7.32
C SER A 169 25.53 11.24 -6.36
N GLU A 170 24.22 11.53 -6.44
CA GLU A 170 23.58 12.61 -5.67
C GLU A 170 22.13 12.27 -5.32
N LEU A 171 21.77 12.47 -4.04
CA LEU A 171 20.37 12.47 -3.59
C LEU A 171 19.73 13.81 -3.95
N VAL A 172 18.83 13.79 -4.93
CA VAL A 172 18.17 14.97 -5.48
C VAL A 172 16.98 15.42 -4.62
N ALA A 173 16.21 14.48 -4.09
CA ALA A 173 15.04 14.78 -3.25
C ALA A 173 14.63 13.58 -2.39
N ARG A 174 13.90 13.89 -1.31
CA ARG A 174 13.18 12.94 -0.46
C ARG A 174 11.69 13.27 -0.53
N LEU A 175 10.88 12.40 -1.13
CA LEU A 175 9.44 12.57 -1.29
C LEU A 175 8.74 11.85 -0.15
N LEU A 176 8.33 12.61 0.87
CA LEU A 176 7.72 12.07 2.10
C LEU A 176 6.22 11.86 1.92
N GLY A 177 5.76 10.65 2.22
CA GLY A 177 4.34 10.28 2.15
C GLY A 177 3.85 9.57 3.41
N ASP A 178 2.55 9.34 3.49
CA ASP A 178 1.94 8.71 4.66
C ASP A 178 2.13 7.17 4.67
N SER A 179 2.37 6.54 3.53
CA SER A 179 2.62 5.10 3.45
C SER A 179 3.93 4.70 4.10
N PRO A 180 3.93 3.89 5.19
CA PRO A 180 5.16 3.40 5.81
C PRO A 180 5.93 2.44 4.92
N ARG A 181 5.24 1.69 4.05
CA ARG A 181 5.86 0.81 3.07
C ARG A 181 5.51 1.28 1.67
N ILE A 182 6.53 1.51 0.86
CA ILE A 182 6.39 1.76 -0.56
C ILE A 182 6.51 0.42 -1.28
N GLU A 183 5.49 0.03 -2.03
CA GLU A 183 5.43 -1.27 -2.70
C GLU A 183 5.75 -1.14 -4.19
N SER A 184 5.37 -0.03 -4.84
CA SER A 184 5.67 0.18 -6.26
C SER A 184 5.82 1.66 -6.58
N VAL A 185 6.70 1.96 -7.54
CA VAL A 185 6.88 3.30 -8.12
C VAL A 185 6.86 3.22 -9.64
N ALA A 186 6.25 4.21 -10.29
CA ALA A 186 6.21 4.31 -11.75
C ALA A 186 6.25 5.76 -12.20
N PHE A 187 7.11 6.09 -13.18
CA PHE A 187 7.07 7.40 -13.83
C PHE A 187 6.00 7.43 -14.93
N SER A 188 5.38 8.58 -15.15
CA SER A 188 4.63 8.85 -16.38
C SER A 188 5.59 8.85 -17.58
N LYS A 189 5.07 8.54 -18.77
CA LYS A 189 5.89 8.43 -20.01
C LYS A 189 6.66 9.71 -20.34
N ASP A 190 6.13 10.87 -19.98
CA ASP A 190 6.76 12.18 -20.16
C ASP A 190 7.73 12.59 -19.01
N GLY A 191 7.86 11.73 -17.99
CA GLY A 191 8.73 11.95 -16.82
C GLY A 191 8.28 13.02 -15.84
N LYS A 192 7.12 13.67 -16.05
CA LYS A 192 6.67 14.77 -15.20
C LYS A 192 6.05 14.31 -13.89
N LEU A 193 5.44 13.13 -13.89
CA LEU A 193 4.77 12.57 -12.73
C LEU A 193 5.45 11.29 -12.25
N LEU A 194 5.40 11.08 -10.94
CA LEU A 194 5.74 9.82 -10.30
C LEU A 194 4.53 9.34 -9.51
N ALA A 195 4.05 8.14 -9.82
CA ALA A 195 3.07 7.43 -9.02
C ALA A 195 3.80 6.53 -8.02
N VAL A 196 3.35 6.54 -6.79
CA VAL A 196 3.88 5.74 -5.68
C VAL A 196 2.72 5.00 -5.04
N SER A 197 2.78 3.69 -4.96
CA SER A 197 1.80 2.88 -4.23
C SER A 197 2.42 2.27 -2.98
N GLY A 198 1.57 2.04 -1.98
CA GLY A 198 2.00 1.44 -0.73
C GLY A 198 0.90 1.36 0.30
N GLY A 199 1.29 1.33 1.56
CA GLY A 199 0.35 1.30 2.66
C GLY A 199 0.89 0.67 3.92
N ALA A 200 -0.04 0.35 4.82
CA ALA A 200 0.17 -0.43 6.03
C ALA A 200 -0.83 -1.59 6.02
N PRO A 201 -0.37 -2.85 6.13
CA PRO A 201 -1.25 -4.01 6.09
C PRO A 201 -2.40 -3.93 7.09
N ALA A 202 -3.62 -4.23 6.63
CA ALA A 202 -4.88 -4.16 7.37
C ALA A 202 -5.22 -2.78 7.96
N LEU A 203 -4.57 -1.70 7.53
CA LEU A 203 -4.78 -0.35 8.05
C LEU A 203 -5.02 0.68 6.93
N MET A 204 -4.17 0.70 5.91
CA MET A 204 -4.32 1.63 4.79
C MET A 204 -3.63 1.13 3.52
N GLY A 205 -4.17 1.52 2.38
CA GLY A 205 -3.53 1.39 1.08
C GLY A 205 -3.79 2.64 0.25
N GLU A 206 -2.74 3.22 -0.29
CA GLU A 206 -2.83 4.47 -1.03
C GLU A 206 -2.01 4.45 -2.33
N VAL A 207 -2.40 5.36 -3.22
CA VAL A 207 -1.61 5.78 -4.37
C VAL A 207 -1.36 7.27 -4.26
N GLN A 208 -0.10 7.68 -4.36
CA GLN A 208 0.34 9.06 -4.38
C GLN A 208 0.76 9.45 -5.80
N ILE A 209 0.49 10.69 -6.19
CA ILE A 209 0.96 11.29 -7.44
C ILE A 209 1.82 12.51 -7.09
N TRP A 210 3.05 12.50 -7.55
CA TRP A 210 4.06 13.53 -7.31
C TRP A 210 4.41 14.29 -8.60
N ASP A 211 4.59 15.60 -8.49
CA ASP A 211 5.26 16.42 -9.51
C ASP A 211 6.77 16.22 -9.35
N VAL A 212 7.41 15.62 -10.35
CA VAL A 212 8.83 15.26 -10.29
C VAL A 212 9.72 16.50 -10.29
N GLN A 213 9.38 17.50 -11.08
CA GLN A 213 10.17 18.72 -11.19
C GLN A 213 10.06 19.61 -9.94
N LYS A 214 8.83 19.80 -9.44
CA LYS A 214 8.57 20.60 -8.23
C LYS A 214 8.87 19.83 -6.95
N ARG A 215 8.96 18.49 -7.02
CA ARG A 215 9.17 17.60 -5.86
C ARG A 215 8.05 17.74 -4.81
N THR A 216 6.83 17.95 -5.28
CA THR A 216 5.65 18.16 -4.44
C THR A 216 4.60 17.10 -4.66
N LEU A 217 3.92 16.73 -3.58
CA LEU A 217 2.77 15.85 -3.64
C LEU A 217 1.60 16.60 -4.30
N ILE A 218 1.13 16.10 -5.45
CA ILE A 218 -0.07 16.60 -6.11
C ILE A 218 -1.31 16.01 -5.43
N ARG A 219 -1.27 14.70 -5.13
CA ARG A 219 -2.43 13.98 -4.61
C ARG A 219 -2.03 12.70 -3.88
N ALA A 220 -2.73 12.41 -2.78
CA ALA A 220 -2.73 11.12 -2.12
C ALA A 220 -4.17 10.57 -2.11
N MET A 221 -4.34 9.35 -2.57
CA MET A 221 -5.64 8.68 -2.68
C MET A 221 -5.62 7.43 -1.83
N GLN A 222 -6.31 7.46 -0.68
CA GLN A 222 -6.52 6.26 0.13
C GLN A 222 -7.62 5.43 -0.52
N LEU A 223 -7.27 4.24 -0.99
CA LEU A 223 -8.12 3.40 -1.83
C LEU A 223 -8.69 2.18 -1.09
N SER A 224 -7.98 1.73 -0.08
CA SER A 224 -8.35 0.53 0.68
C SER A 224 -7.86 0.61 2.12
N SER A 225 -8.29 -0.35 2.95
CA SER A 225 -7.76 -0.60 4.30
C SER A 225 -6.57 -1.56 4.31
N ASP A 226 -6.01 -1.90 3.15
CA ASP A 226 -4.85 -2.78 3.05
C ASP A 226 -3.96 -2.31 1.90
N SER A 227 -2.71 -2.77 1.86
CA SER A 227 -1.65 -2.31 0.95
C SER A 227 -2.04 -2.35 -0.52
N ILE A 228 -1.62 -1.35 -1.29
CA ILE A 228 -1.62 -1.33 -2.76
C ILE A 228 -0.23 -1.74 -3.24
N TYR A 229 -0.15 -2.85 -3.97
CA TYR A 229 1.12 -3.46 -4.36
C TYR A 229 1.69 -2.94 -5.68
N GLY A 230 0.86 -2.89 -6.71
CA GLY A 230 1.32 -2.52 -8.05
C GLY A 230 0.71 -1.22 -8.55
N VAL A 231 1.49 -0.41 -9.25
CA VAL A 231 1.02 0.81 -9.91
C VAL A 231 1.62 0.95 -11.31
N SER A 232 0.81 1.37 -12.29
CA SER A 232 1.27 1.64 -13.65
C SER A 232 0.49 2.79 -14.29
N PHE A 233 1.18 3.63 -15.07
CA PHE A 233 0.52 4.65 -15.90
C PHE A 233 0.01 4.06 -17.22
N SER A 234 -1.10 4.60 -17.73
CA SER A 234 -1.48 4.45 -19.13
C SER A 234 -0.43 5.05 -20.07
N PRO A 235 -0.32 4.60 -21.33
CA PRO A 235 0.61 5.18 -22.30
C PRO A 235 0.42 6.69 -22.52
N GLU A 236 -0.80 7.19 -22.37
CA GLU A 236 -1.17 8.62 -22.47
C GLU A 236 -0.84 9.39 -21.18
N GLY A 237 -0.64 8.69 -20.05
CA GLY A 237 -0.35 9.31 -18.75
C GLY A 237 -1.58 9.90 -18.03
N ASP A 238 -2.79 9.67 -18.55
CA ASP A 238 -4.05 10.20 -18.01
C ASP A 238 -4.72 9.31 -16.97
N ARG A 239 -4.33 8.02 -16.92
CA ARG A 239 -4.87 7.00 -16.00
C ARG A 239 -3.78 6.24 -15.29
N ILE A 240 -4.12 5.71 -14.11
CA ILE A 240 -3.28 4.81 -13.31
C ILE A 240 -4.08 3.54 -13.06
N ALA A 241 -3.47 2.39 -13.35
CA ALA A 241 -3.96 1.10 -12.88
C ALA A 241 -3.20 0.68 -11.63
N CYS A 242 -3.90 0.15 -10.63
CA CYS A 242 -3.28 -0.39 -9.42
C CYS A 242 -3.98 -1.65 -8.93
N GLY A 243 -3.22 -2.51 -8.26
CA GLY A 243 -3.67 -3.75 -7.65
C GLY A 243 -3.36 -3.79 -6.16
N GLY A 244 -4.20 -4.43 -5.36
CA GLY A 244 -4.05 -4.40 -3.91
C GLY A 244 -4.32 -5.72 -3.20
N ALA A 245 -4.02 -5.72 -1.90
CA ALA A 245 -4.30 -6.82 -1.00
C ALA A 245 -5.81 -7.09 -0.80
N ASP A 246 -6.65 -6.11 -1.11
CA ASP A 246 -8.11 -6.26 -1.13
C ASP A 246 -8.64 -7.00 -2.36
N LYS A 247 -7.74 -7.60 -3.17
CA LYS A 247 -8.02 -8.45 -4.33
C LYS A 247 -8.59 -7.70 -5.54
N SER A 248 -8.57 -6.38 -5.50
CA SER A 248 -9.13 -5.55 -6.55
C SER A 248 -8.06 -4.99 -7.50
N VAL A 249 -8.48 -4.75 -8.73
CA VAL A 249 -7.81 -3.88 -9.70
C VAL A 249 -8.61 -2.59 -9.80
N ARG A 250 -7.94 -1.43 -9.66
CA ARG A 250 -8.58 -0.12 -9.83
C ARG A 250 -7.96 0.62 -10.98
N LEU A 251 -8.79 1.37 -11.66
CA LEU A 251 -8.36 2.37 -12.63
C LEU A 251 -8.72 3.75 -12.08
N LEU A 252 -7.73 4.63 -12.03
CA LEU A 252 -7.84 5.97 -11.45
C LEU A 252 -7.56 7.01 -12.53
N SER A 253 -8.26 8.13 -12.47
CA SER A 253 -7.96 9.33 -13.25
C SER A 253 -6.79 10.08 -12.60
N VAL A 254 -5.76 10.41 -13.37
CA VAL A 254 -4.60 11.19 -12.90
C VAL A 254 -5.03 12.62 -12.58
N THR A 255 -5.93 13.20 -13.38
CA THR A 255 -6.32 14.61 -13.28
C THR A 255 -7.04 14.95 -11.98
N ASP A 256 -7.99 14.12 -11.54
CA ASP A 256 -8.82 14.40 -10.35
C ASP A 256 -8.75 13.31 -9.27
N GLY A 257 -8.05 12.20 -9.54
CA GLY A 257 -7.87 11.08 -8.60
C GLY A 257 -9.11 10.21 -8.43
N LYS A 258 -10.14 10.39 -9.26
CA LYS A 258 -11.34 9.58 -9.18
C LYS A 258 -11.10 8.14 -9.60
N GLU A 259 -11.72 7.21 -8.90
CA GLU A 259 -11.82 5.83 -9.32
C GLU A 259 -12.77 5.77 -10.53
N LEU A 260 -12.22 5.39 -11.69
CA LEU A 260 -12.99 5.22 -12.94
C LEU A 260 -13.72 3.88 -12.94
N PHE A 261 -13.06 2.84 -12.42
CA PHE A 261 -13.69 1.57 -12.09
C PHE A 261 -12.89 0.78 -11.03
N LYS A 262 -13.57 -0.17 -10.41
CA LYS A 262 -13.02 -1.21 -9.54
C LYS A 262 -13.44 -2.57 -10.10
N PHE A 263 -12.45 -3.45 -10.27
CA PHE A 263 -12.64 -4.82 -10.76
C PHE A 263 -12.30 -5.81 -9.66
N ASP A 264 -13.32 -6.51 -9.13
CA ASP A 264 -13.25 -7.38 -7.94
C ASP A 264 -13.33 -8.88 -8.31
N ASN A 265 -12.64 -9.32 -9.36
CA ASN A 265 -12.76 -10.69 -9.86
C ASN A 265 -11.54 -11.58 -9.53
N HIS A 266 -10.53 -11.06 -8.81
CA HIS A 266 -9.49 -11.89 -8.24
C HIS A 266 -9.92 -12.48 -6.89
N SER A 267 -9.45 -13.69 -6.59
CA SER A 267 -9.75 -14.35 -5.31
C SER A 267 -8.66 -14.13 -4.26
N ASP A 268 -7.53 -13.53 -4.64
CA ASP A 268 -6.40 -13.21 -3.76
C ASP A 268 -5.68 -11.93 -4.20
N TRP A 269 -4.61 -11.54 -3.49
CA TRP A 269 -3.85 -10.32 -3.67
C TRP A 269 -3.40 -10.10 -5.10
N VAL A 270 -3.55 -8.87 -5.59
CA VAL A 270 -3.09 -8.45 -6.92
C VAL A 270 -1.76 -7.71 -6.76
N PHE A 271 -0.67 -8.33 -7.21
CA PHE A 271 0.67 -7.79 -7.03
C PHE A 271 1.11 -6.82 -8.11
N GLY A 272 0.63 -6.99 -9.33
CA GLY A 272 1.06 -6.16 -10.44
C GLY A 272 -0.05 -5.81 -11.41
N THR A 273 0.04 -4.63 -12.01
CA THR A 273 -0.83 -4.17 -13.10
C THR A 273 0.00 -3.54 -14.19
N THR A 274 -0.44 -3.67 -15.44
CA THR A 274 0.16 -2.99 -16.60
C THR A 274 -0.87 -2.75 -17.68
N PHE A 275 -0.66 -1.71 -18.50
CA PHE A 275 -1.48 -1.45 -19.66
C PHE A 275 -0.95 -2.17 -20.92
N SER A 276 -1.81 -2.43 -21.90
CA SER A 276 -1.41 -2.74 -23.27
C SER A 276 -0.72 -1.53 -23.94
N VAL A 277 -0.03 -1.77 -25.04
CA VAL A 277 0.71 -0.71 -25.76
C VAL A 277 -0.22 0.42 -26.20
N ASP A 278 -1.47 0.08 -26.58
CA ASP A 278 -2.49 1.04 -27.02
C ASP A 278 -3.32 1.63 -25.86
N GLY A 279 -3.05 1.27 -24.60
CA GLY A 279 -3.76 1.77 -23.42
C GLY A 279 -5.22 1.30 -23.28
N LYS A 280 -5.69 0.42 -24.15
CA LYS A 280 -7.11 -0.02 -24.18
C LYS A 280 -7.39 -1.18 -23.23
N ARG A 281 -6.35 -1.89 -22.78
CA ARG A 281 -6.46 -3.04 -21.89
C ARG A 281 -5.56 -2.87 -20.68
N VAL A 282 -5.99 -3.41 -19.55
CA VAL A 282 -5.20 -3.56 -18.33
C VAL A 282 -5.04 -5.05 -18.08
N LEU A 283 -3.81 -5.48 -17.80
CA LEU A 283 -3.53 -6.83 -17.33
C LEU A 283 -3.11 -6.78 -15.87
N SER A 284 -3.63 -7.69 -15.07
CA SER A 284 -3.27 -7.88 -13.67
C SER A 284 -2.70 -9.26 -13.40
N GLY A 285 -1.78 -9.35 -12.45
CA GLY A 285 -1.21 -10.60 -11.95
C GLY A 285 -1.48 -10.77 -10.46
N SER A 286 -1.93 -11.97 -10.05
CA SER A 286 -2.42 -12.22 -8.69
C SER A 286 -1.88 -13.51 -8.07
N ARG A 287 -1.88 -13.53 -6.74
CA ARG A 287 -1.61 -14.72 -5.91
C ARG A 287 -2.68 -15.83 -6.10
N ASP A 288 -3.79 -15.54 -6.74
CA ASP A 288 -4.82 -16.52 -7.09
C ASP A 288 -4.44 -17.44 -8.28
N ARG A 289 -3.18 -17.37 -8.73
CA ARG A 289 -2.63 -18.14 -9.86
C ARG A 289 -3.24 -17.75 -11.21
N ALA A 290 -3.67 -16.52 -11.34
CA ALA A 290 -4.24 -16.01 -12.58
C ALA A 290 -3.65 -14.66 -12.98
N MET A 291 -3.66 -14.42 -14.29
CA MET A 291 -3.57 -13.10 -14.89
C MET A 291 -4.88 -12.78 -15.57
N LYS A 292 -5.42 -11.58 -15.38
CA LYS A 292 -6.69 -11.16 -15.97
C LYS A 292 -6.50 -9.98 -16.89
N LEU A 293 -6.97 -10.12 -18.13
CA LEU A 293 -6.98 -9.06 -19.15
C LEU A 293 -8.34 -8.36 -19.11
N ILE A 294 -8.33 -7.06 -18.90
CA ILE A 294 -9.51 -6.24 -18.60
C ILE A 294 -9.59 -5.11 -19.60
N ASN A 295 -10.77 -4.81 -20.12
CA ASN A 295 -11.02 -3.63 -20.94
C ASN A 295 -10.92 -2.35 -20.09
N ALA A 296 -10.01 -1.45 -20.46
CA ALA A 296 -9.69 -0.23 -19.70
C ALA A 296 -10.79 0.85 -19.78
N SER A 297 -11.84 0.67 -20.59
CA SER A 297 -12.93 1.63 -20.70
C SER A 297 -14.18 1.27 -19.88
N ASN A 298 -14.42 -0.02 -19.62
CA ASN A 298 -15.65 -0.50 -19.01
C ASN A 298 -15.48 -1.61 -17.98
N ALA A 299 -14.24 -1.93 -17.59
CA ALA A 299 -13.90 -3.00 -16.65
C ALA A 299 -14.33 -4.42 -17.08
N GLN A 300 -14.70 -4.64 -18.33
CA GLN A 300 -15.11 -5.96 -18.79
C GLN A 300 -13.90 -6.90 -18.85
N LEU A 301 -14.06 -8.11 -18.34
CA LEU A 301 -13.05 -9.17 -18.47
C LEU A 301 -12.98 -9.60 -19.93
N ILE A 302 -11.78 -9.54 -20.52
CA ILE A 302 -11.49 -9.98 -21.89
C ILE A 302 -10.98 -11.41 -21.88
N ASP A 303 -10.00 -11.70 -21.00
CA ASP A 303 -9.42 -13.03 -20.87
C ASP A 303 -9.00 -13.32 -19.41
N ASP A 304 -9.09 -14.60 -19.04
CA ASP A 304 -8.68 -15.11 -17.73
C ASP A 304 -7.64 -16.23 -17.93
N ILE A 305 -6.36 -15.88 -17.76
CA ILE A 305 -5.23 -16.83 -17.82
C ILE A 305 -5.12 -17.47 -16.43
N ASN A 306 -5.94 -18.49 -16.15
CA ASN A 306 -6.14 -19.08 -14.81
C ASN A 306 -5.59 -20.52 -14.64
N LYS A 307 -4.80 -21.01 -15.59
CA LYS A 307 -4.16 -22.35 -15.51
C LYS A 307 -2.70 -22.32 -15.12
N LEU A 308 -2.29 -21.21 -14.48
CA LEU A 308 -0.96 -21.09 -13.93
C LEU A 308 -0.85 -21.97 -12.69
N LEU A 309 0.18 -22.80 -12.62
CA LEU A 309 0.37 -23.76 -11.52
C LEU A 309 0.95 -23.12 -10.26
N GLU A 310 1.25 -21.82 -10.32
CA GLU A 310 1.92 -21.04 -9.28
C GLU A 310 1.35 -19.65 -9.17
N ASN A 311 1.56 -19.00 -8.02
CA ASN A 311 1.13 -17.63 -7.79
C ASN A 311 1.93 -16.67 -8.68
N VAL A 312 1.26 -15.69 -9.27
CA VAL A 312 1.91 -14.61 -10.04
C VAL A 312 2.39 -13.54 -9.07
N ILE A 313 3.71 -13.39 -8.94
CA ILE A 313 4.33 -12.45 -8.00
C ILE A 313 4.67 -11.13 -8.69
N CYS A 314 5.16 -11.18 -9.92
CA CYS A 314 5.51 -10.01 -10.70
C CYS A 314 5.15 -10.18 -12.17
N ILE A 315 4.92 -9.05 -12.82
CA ILE A 315 4.64 -8.99 -14.26
C ILE A 315 5.44 -7.86 -14.89
N ALA A 316 5.80 -8.03 -16.18
CA ALA A 316 6.39 -6.97 -16.97
C ALA A 316 5.89 -7.06 -18.41
N ARG A 317 5.44 -5.94 -18.98
CA ARG A 317 5.03 -5.85 -20.37
C ARG A 317 6.25 -5.62 -21.27
N HIS A 318 6.28 -6.27 -22.41
CA HIS A 318 7.24 -5.99 -23.47
C HIS A 318 7.11 -4.52 -23.94
N PRO A 319 8.21 -3.77 -24.14
CA PRO A 319 8.12 -2.31 -24.40
C PRO A 319 7.39 -1.94 -25.68
N LYS A 320 7.42 -2.80 -26.70
CA LYS A 320 6.89 -2.54 -28.04
C LYS A 320 5.70 -3.42 -28.45
N GLU A 321 5.47 -4.52 -27.73
CA GLU A 321 4.47 -5.53 -28.10
C GLU A 321 3.51 -5.79 -26.95
N ASP A 322 2.31 -6.22 -27.28
CA ASP A 322 1.33 -6.68 -26.29
C ASP A 322 1.66 -8.13 -25.86
N VAL A 323 2.85 -8.27 -25.26
CA VAL A 323 3.35 -9.49 -24.63
C VAL A 323 3.69 -9.19 -23.18
N ILE A 324 3.23 -10.05 -22.29
CA ILE A 324 3.47 -9.97 -20.84
C ILE A 324 4.38 -11.10 -20.42
N ALA A 325 5.40 -10.79 -19.61
CA ALA A 325 6.13 -11.77 -18.84
C ALA A 325 5.60 -11.81 -17.42
N TYR A 326 5.53 -12.99 -16.81
CA TYR A 326 5.31 -13.14 -15.38
C TYR A 326 6.39 -13.95 -14.70
N GLY A 327 6.60 -13.66 -13.41
CA GLY A 327 7.40 -14.45 -12.50
C GLY A 327 6.54 -15.04 -11.38
N GLY A 328 6.75 -16.33 -11.09
CA GLY A 328 5.98 -17.09 -10.12
C GLY A 328 6.72 -17.36 -8.81
N ASP A 329 5.98 -17.70 -7.76
CA ASP A 329 6.50 -18.04 -6.43
C ASP A 329 7.27 -19.37 -6.39
N MET A 330 7.06 -20.23 -7.40
CA MET A 330 7.79 -21.50 -7.57
C MET A 330 8.90 -21.41 -8.62
N GLY A 331 9.29 -20.21 -9.04
CA GLY A 331 10.38 -19.96 -9.96
C GLY A 331 10.01 -20.03 -11.45
N GLY A 332 8.75 -20.16 -11.80
CA GLY A 332 8.32 -20.16 -13.20
C GLY A 332 8.46 -18.77 -13.83
N VAL A 333 8.89 -18.77 -15.10
CA VAL A 333 8.99 -17.57 -15.93
C VAL A 333 8.40 -17.87 -17.29
N ARG A 334 7.31 -17.20 -17.66
CA ARG A 334 6.62 -17.39 -18.93
C ARG A 334 6.17 -16.07 -19.53
N THR A 335 6.01 -16.07 -20.85
CA THR A 335 5.47 -14.93 -21.59
C THR A 335 4.20 -15.31 -22.34
N TYR A 336 3.21 -14.39 -22.32
CA TYR A 336 1.92 -14.56 -22.95
C TYR A 336 1.55 -13.35 -23.79
N LYS A 337 0.76 -13.56 -24.87
CA LYS A 337 0.13 -12.47 -25.62
C LYS A 337 -1.01 -11.86 -24.80
N MET A 338 -1.11 -10.54 -24.80
CA MET A 338 -2.21 -9.80 -24.15
C MET A 338 -3.39 -9.65 -25.12
N GLN A 339 -4.02 -10.77 -25.47
CA GLN A 339 -5.17 -10.80 -26.39
C GLN A 339 -6.20 -11.81 -25.90
N GLU A 340 -7.45 -11.67 -26.38
CA GLU A 340 -8.51 -12.63 -26.14
C GLU A 340 -8.11 -14.02 -26.66
N ASN A 341 -8.35 -15.03 -25.86
CA ASN A 341 -8.07 -16.41 -26.23
C ASN A 341 -9.29 -17.04 -26.90
N GLN A 342 -9.28 -17.10 -28.22
CA GLN A 342 -10.37 -17.64 -29.02
C GLN A 342 -10.29 -19.18 -29.21
N GLY A 343 -10.01 -19.94 -28.18
CA GLY A 343 -10.01 -21.39 -28.37
C GLY A 343 -9.28 -22.23 -27.34
N ARG A 344 -9.48 -21.98 -26.06
CA ARG A 344 -8.98 -22.88 -25.01
C ARG A 344 -9.70 -24.23 -25.04
N THR A 345 -9.20 -25.14 -25.85
CA THR A 345 -9.74 -26.50 -25.95
C THR A 345 -9.07 -27.51 -25.04
N ALA A 346 -7.84 -27.26 -24.53
CA ALA A 346 -7.16 -28.19 -23.60
C ALA A 346 -6.06 -27.53 -22.77
N ALA A 347 -5.75 -28.14 -21.64
CA ALA A 347 -4.76 -27.65 -20.65
C ALA A 347 -3.31 -27.47 -21.17
N ASN A 348 -2.96 -28.07 -22.30
CA ASN A 348 -1.61 -28.06 -22.87
C ASN A 348 -1.45 -27.20 -24.14
N ASN A 349 -2.51 -26.54 -24.61
CA ASN A 349 -2.47 -25.69 -25.80
C ASN A 349 -3.01 -24.29 -25.48
N ASP A 350 -2.30 -23.55 -24.64
CA ASP A 350 -2.58 -22.12 -24.48
C ASP A 350 -1.98 -21.38 -25.70
N VAL A 351 -2.85 -20.99 -26.62
CA VAL A 351 -2.47 -20.27 -27.86
C VAL A 351 -1.83 -18.92 -27.61
N ASN A 352 -2.00 -18.38 -26.42
CA ASN A 352 -1.41 -17.11 -25.98
C ASN A 352 -0.03 -17.30 -25.32
N LEU A 353 0.37 -18.52 -24.96
CA LEU A 353 1.72 -18.80 -24.46
C LEU A 353 2.75 -18.55 -25.58
N VAL A 354 3.63 -17.59 -25.36
CA VAL A 354 4.71 -17.26 -26.31
C VAL A 354 5.94 -18.11 -26.00
N ARG A 355 6.33 -18.15 -24.71
CA ARG A 355 7.57 -18.86 -24.30
C ARG A 355 7.54 -19.21 -22.81
N GLU A 356 8.17 -20.34 -22.49
CA GLU A 356 8.60 -20.72 -21.15
C GLU A 356 10.14 -20.61 -21.10
N TYR A 357 10.64 -19.94 -20.05
CA TYR A 357 12.07 -19.78 -19.79
C TYR A 357 12.55 -20.82 -18.76
N GLU A 358 13.86 -20.89 -18.57
CA GLU A 358 14.46 -21.71 -17.53
C GLU A 358 13.84 -21.40 -16.16
N ARG A 359 13.35 -22.44 -15.47
CA ARG A 359 12.77 -22.29 -14.13
C ARG A 359 13.84 -21.86 -13.15
N GLN A 360 13.55 -20.83 -12.38
CA GLN A 360 14.46 -20.33 -11.36
C GLN A 360 14.45 -21.26 -10.13
N PRO A 361 15.57 -21.35 -9.39
CA PRO A 361 15.66 -22.22 -8.22
C PRO A 361 14.80 -21.76 -7.03
N ALA A 362 14.29 -20.51 -7.06
CA ALA A 362 13.48 -19.90 -6.01
C ALA A 362 12.46 -18.93 -6.60
N ALA A 363 11.60 -18.35 -5.74
CA ALA A 363 10.59 -17.39 -6.12
C ALA A 363 11.15 -16.20 -6.92
N VAL A 364 10.44 -15.81 -7.98
CA VAL A 364 10.76 -14.65 -8.81
C VAL A 364 9.99 -13.44 -8.28
N HIS A 365 10.72 -12.42 -7.83
CA HIS A 365 10.12 -11.19 -7.26
C HIS A 365 10.09 -10.04 -8.24
N ALA A 366 11.00 -10.01 -9.20
CA ALA A 366 11.08 -8.95 -10.20
C ALA A 366 11.47 -9.50 -11.57
N ILE A 367 10.88 -8.88 -12.59
CA ILE A 367 11.17 -9.21 -13.99
C ILE A 367 11.08 -7.91 -14.80
N CYS A 368 11.97 -7.71 -15.77
CA CYS A 368 11.90 -6.57 -16.67
C CYS A 368 12.49 -6.89 -18.04
N TYR A 369 11.99 -6.22 -19.06
CA TYR A 369 12.57 -6.22 -20.40
C TYR A 369 13.61 -5.11 -20.55
N SER A 370 14.62 -5.32 -21.41
CA SER A 370 15.44 -4.22 -21.92
C SER A 370 14.56 -3.24 -22.71
N PRO A 371 14.96 -1.95 -22.89
CA PRO A 371 14.14 -0.95 -23.59
C PRO A 371 13.82 -1.29 -25.05
N ASP A 372 14.70 -2.06 -25.69
CA ASP A 372 14.48 -2.54 -27.06
C ASP A 372 13.62 -3.80 -27.13
N GLY A 373 13.38 -4.46 -25.99
CA GLY A 373 12.63 -5.71 -25.88
C GLY A 373 13.44 -6.98 -26.16
N SER A 374 14.74 -6.87 -26.47
CA SER A 374 15.56 -8.01 -26.89
C SER A 374 16.01 -8.91 -25.73
N LEU A 375 16.00 -8.40 -24.49
CA LEU A 375 16.44 -9.09 -23.29
C LEU A 375 15.34 -9.11 -22.23
N LEU A 376 15.31 -10.16 -21.42
CA LEU A 376 14.46 -10.33 -20.25
C LEU A 376 15.37 -10.64 -19.05
N ALA A 377 15.40 -9.75 -18.05
CA ALA A 377 16.09 -9.96 -16.78
C ALA A 377 15.12 -10.48 -15.73
N VAL A 378 15.54 -11.43 -14.91
CA VAL A 378 14.72 -12.14 -13.92
C VAL A 378 15.45 -12.15 -12.58
N ALA A 379 14.78 -11.74 -11.50
CA ALA A 379 15.36 -11.69 -10.16
C ALA A 379 14.38 -12.18 -9.10
N GLY A 380 14.91 -12.60 -7.97
CA GLY A 380 14.09 -13.07 -6.87
C GLY A 380 14.91 -13.51 -5.67
N ALA A 381 14.49 -14.60 -5.05
CA ALA A 381 15.15 -15.13 -3.87
C ALA A 381 16.50 -15.85 -4.18
N ALA A 382 16.80 -16.07 -5.46
CA ALA A 382 18.10 -16.59 -5.91
C ALA A 382 19.09 -15.46 -6.04
N ASN A 383 19.99 -15.15 -5.30
CA ASN A 383 20.94 -14.01 -5.23
C ASN A 383 21.67 -13.65 -6.54
N GLU A 384 21.09 -13.93 -7.69
CA GLU A 384 21.60 -13.61 -9.03
C GLU A 384 20.46 -13.21 -9.96
N ILE A 385 20.80 -12.54 -11.07
CA ILE A 385 19.88 -12.07 -12.10
C ILE A 385 20.28 -12.70 -13.44
N PRO A 386 19.71 -13.84 -13.83
CA PRO A 386 19.85 -14.34 -15.20
C PRO A 386 19.18 -13.38 -16.18
N VAL A 387 19.84 -13.19 -17.32
CA VAL A 387 19.40 -12.37 -18.44
C VAL A 387 19.22 -13.27 -19.66
N TYR A 388 18.02 -13.27 -20.23
CA TYR A 388 17.65 -14.11 -21.36
C TYR A 388 17.43 -13.29 -22.62
N LYS A 389 17.75 -13.87 -23.79
CA LYS A 389 17.32 -13.35 -25.09
C LYS A 389 15.84 -13.65 -25.28
N THR A 390 15.06 -12.65 -25.66
CA THR A 390 13.60 -12.84 -25.88
C THR A 390 13.32 -13.62 -27.16
N ALA A 391 14.21 -13.55 -28.15
CA ALA A 391 14.07 -14.21 -29.45
C ALA A 391 14.06 -15.75 -29.36
N ASP A 392 14.89 -16.33 -28.49
CA ASP A 392 15.03 -17.79 -28.41
C ASP A 392 14.98 -18.36 -26.98
N GLY A 393 14.98 -17.49 -25.95
CA GLY A 393 14.93 -17.88 -24.54
C GLY A 393 16.29 -18.34 -23.99
N THR A 394 17.38 -18.22 -24.74
CA THR A 394 18.71 -18.59 -24.26
C THR A 394 19.25 -17.57 -23.26
N ARG A 395 20.03 -18.07 -22.28
CA ARG A 395 20.69 -17.21 -21.29
C ARG A 395 21.82 -16.42 -21.99
N ALA A 396 21.75 -15.09 -21.89
CA ALA A 396 22.72 -14.16 -22.48
C ALA A 396 23.82 -13.75 -21.49
N GLY A 397 23.49 -13.71 -20.19
CA GLY A 397 24.42 -13.35 -19.12
C GLY A 397 23.80 -13.54 -17.74
N THR A 398 24.54 -13.15 -16.70
CA THR A 398 24.05 -13.23 -15.30
C THR A 398 24.71 -12.14 -14.46
N CYS A 399 23.90 -11.28 -13.81
CA CYS A 399 24.40 -10.32 -12.85
C CYS A 399 24.52 -10.99 -11.47
N LYS A 400 25.59 -10.66 -10.73
CA LYS A 400 25.92 -11.27 -9.43
C LYS A 400 26.30 -10.17 -8.42
N GLY A 401 26.49 -10.55 -7.17
CA GLY A 401 26.96 -9.63 -6.11
C GLY A 401 25.97 -9.38 -4.98
N PHE A 402 24.74 -9.87 -5.09
CA PHE A 402 23.74 -9.76 -4.03
C PHE A 402 24.00 -10.72 -2.87
N THR A 403 23.73 -10.26 -1.66
CA THR A 403 23.82 -11.06 -0.43
C THR A 403 22.45 -11.50 0.10
N GLY A 404 21.37 -11.24 -0.64
CA GLY A 404 20.00 -11.59 -0.27
C GLY A 404 19.03 -11.49 -1.45
N ALA A 405 17.74 -11.65 -1.17
CA ALA A 405 16.68 -11.58 -2.17
C ALA A 405 16.66 -10.22 -2.88
N ILE A 406 16.39 -10.26 -4.18
CA ILE A 406 16.28 -9.10 -5.06
C ILE A 406 14.79 -8.84 -5.31
N PHE A 407 14.31 -7.65 -5.00
CA PHE A 407 12.88 -7.32 -5.06
C PHE A 407 12.51 -6.42 -6.23
N SER A 408 13.48 -5.74 -6.84
CA SER A 408 13.18 -4.81 -7.92
C SER A 408 14.29 -4.77 -8.97
N LEU A 409 13.87 -4.65 -10.22
CA LEU A 409 14.69 -4.45 -11.40
C LEU A 409 14.13 -3.30 -12.22
N THR A 410 15.02 -2.45 -12.76
CA THR A 410 14.63 -1.43 -13.74
C THR A 410 15.72 -1.26 -14.80
N PRO A 411 15.39 -1.33 -16.10
CA PRO A 411 16.32 -1.05 -17.16
C PRO A 411 16.48 0.45 -17.32
N HIS A 412 17.69 0.91 -17.61
CA HIS A 412 17.91 2.30 -18.00
C HIS A 412 17.31 2.54 -19.40
N PRO A 413 16.54 3.62 -19.62
CA PRO A 413 15.74 3.76 -20.84
C PRO A 413 16.58 3.90 -22.13
N THR A 414 17.82 4.40 -22.06
CA THR A 414 18.65 4.70 -23.23
C THR A 414 20.02 4.06 -23.22
N LYS A 415 20.47 3.50 -22.08
CA LYS A 415 21.79 2.85 -21.92
C LYS A 415 21.59 1.34 -21.71
N PRO A 416 22.58 0.51 -22.04
CA PRO A 416 22.51 -0.92 -21.76
C PRO A 416 22.79 -1.22 -20.28
N LEU A 417 22.06 -0.54 -19.38
CA LEU A 417 22.23 -0.65 -17.94
C LEU A 417 20.95 -1.20 -17.29
N LEU A 418 21.14 -1.98 -16.24
CA LEU A 418 20.11 -2.50 -15.36
C LEU A 418 20.43 -2.04 -13.94
N ALA A 419 19.47 -1.43 -13.24
CA ALA A 419 19.57 -1.26 -11.82
C ALA A 419 18.71 -2.30 -11.09
N ALA A 420 19.21 -2.75 -9.95
CA ALA A 420 18.57 -3.75 -9.11
C ALA A 420 18.69 -3.36 -7.63
N GLY A 421 17.68 -3.71 -6.83
CA GLY A 421 17.65 -3.47 -5.40
C GLY A 421 16.94 -4.59 -4.65
N GLY A 422 17.28 -4.76 -3.37
CA GLY A 422 16.72 -5.85 -2.61
C GLY A 422 17.02 -5.79 -1.11
N PHE A 423 17.18 -6.97 -0.52
CA PHE A 423 17.31 -7.17 0.92
C PHE A 423 18.57 -6.53 1.51
N ASP A 424 19.66 -6.45 0.76
CA ASP A 424 20.93 -5.87 1.23
C ASP A 424 20.89 -4.33 1.37
N GLY A 425 19.83 -3.69 0.87
CA GLY A 425 19.63 -2.25 0.96
C GLY A 425 20.59 -1.44 0.10
N LYS A 426 21.15 -2.06 -0.95
CA LYS A 426 22.00 -1.41 -1.96
C LYS A 426 21.29 -1.35 -3.29
N VAL A 427 21.62 -0.34 -4.06
CA VAL A 427 21.37 -0.32 -5.51
C VAL A 427 22.60 -0.83 -6.20
N HIS A 428 22.44 -1.83 -7.06
CA HIS A 428 23.48 -2.39 -7.92
C HIS A 428 23.17 -2.04 -9.37
N GLN A 429 24.17 -1.65 -10.15
CA GLN A 429 24.03 -1.28 -11.56
C GLN A 429 24.93 -2.16 -12.43
N TYR A 430 24.36 -2.75 -13.48
CA TYR A 430 25.01 -3.73 -14.34
C TYR A 430 24.94 -3.36 -15.81
N ILE A 431 25.96 -3.72 -16.59
CA ILE A 431 25.91 -3.69 -18.05
C ILE A 431 25.17 -4.92 -18.57
N LEU A 432 24.20 -4.71 -19.46
CA LEU A 432 23.53 -5.79 -20.18
C LEU A 432 24.17 -6.02 -21.55
N PRO A 433 24.23 -7.26 -22.05
CA PRO A 433 23.75 -8.48 -21.42
C PRO A 433 24.75 -9.18 -20.53
N THR A 434 26.01 -8.69 -20.42
CA THR A 434 27.13 -9.41 -19.77
C THR A 434 26.89 -9.65 -18.27
N GLY A 435 26.25 -8.69 -17.59
CA GLY A 435 26.03 -8.74 -16.15
C GLY A 435 27.20 -8.19 -15.33
N ASP A 436 28.11 -7.45 -15.95
CA ASP A 436 29.23 -6.80 -15.26
C ASP A 436 28.71 -5.66 -14.37
N GLU A 437 29.04 -5.68 -13.09
CA GLU A 437 28.69 -4.62 -12.16
C GLU A 437 29.54 -3.37 -12.43
N THR A 438 28.87 -2.24 -12.63
CA THR A 438 29.53 -0.95 -12.88
C THR A 438 29.54 -0.06 -11.66
N ASN A 439 28.57 -0.21 -10.79
CA ASN A 439 28.40 0.62 -9.60
C ASN A 439 27.53 -0.08 -8.56
N SER A 440 27.80 0.20 -7.27
CA SER A 440 26.86 -0.11 -6.20
C SER A 440 26.94 0.94 -5.10
N PHE A 441 25.77 1.31 -4.53
CA PHE A 441 25.70 2.33 -3.49
C PHE A 441 24.52 2.08 -2.53
N VAL A 442 24.65 2.63 -1.30
CA VAL A 442 23.57 2.65 -0.31
C VAL A 442 22.83 3.97 -0.46
N PRO A 443 21.52 3.96 -0.84
CA PRO A 443 20.79 5.21 -1.09
C PRO A 443 20.32 5.91 0.17
N PHE A 444 20.40 5.26 1.34
CA PHE A 444 19.86 5.79 2.58
C PHE A 444 20.86 6.71 3.28
N PRO A 445 20.45 7.91 3.76
CA PRO A 445 21.31 8.82 4.53
C PRO A 445 21.49 8.27 5.96
N ILE A 446 22.46 7.35 6.12
CA ILE A 446 22.73 6.69 7.39
C ILE A 446 23.41 7.66 8.35
N LYS A 447 22.78 7.90 9.52
CA LYS A 447 23.42 8.61 10.64
C LYS A 447 24.13 7.59 11.52
N ASN A 448 25.45 7.66 11.56
CA ASN A 448 26.22 6.90 12.52
C ASN A 448 25.77 7.29 13.94
N LYS A 449 25.43 6.32 14.79
CA LYS A 449 25.28 6.56 16.22
C LYS A 449 26.62 7.15 16.70
N ALA A 450 26.62 8.38 17.19
CA ALA A 450 27.76 8.87 17.92
C ALA A 450 28.06 7.85 19.04
N VAL A 451 29.21 7.23 18.99
CA VAL A 451 29.67 6.35 20.09
C VAL A 451 29.71 7.25 21.29
N ALA A 452 28.75 7.08 22.20
CA ALA A 452 28.82 7.71 23.52
C ALA A 452 30.07 7.10 24.21
N THR A 453 31.13 7.81 24.16
CA THR A 453 32.31 7.54 25.05
C THR A 453 31.81 7.66 26.48
N ARG A 454 31.74 6.50 27.13
CA ARG A 454 31.53 6.40 28.58
C ARG A 454 32.82 6.78 29.31
#